data_805d21098884c9f90874b6afe684aee9
#
_entry.id   805d21098884c9f90874b6afe684aee9
#
_cell.length_a   1.000
_cell.length_b   1.000
_cell.length_c   1.000
_cell.angle_alpha   90.00
_cell.angle_beta   90.00
_cell.angle_gamma   90.00
#
_symmetry.space_group_name_H-M   'P 1'
#
loop_
_entity.id
_entity.type
_entity.pdbx_description
1 polymer ?
#
loop_
_entity_poly.entity_id
_entity_poly.type
_entity_poly.pdbx_seq_one_letter_code
_entity_poly.pdbx_strand_id
1 'polypeptide(L)'
;WRPVVAVGLISYSAYLWHQPLFAFARVRSLGVPDTWLMLGLAVLSLGLAALSWRLVEQPFRLGPVPWLPRRRQIFAAAGIAGAVFIGIGAFGHATQGAAFRIDMPEPLHASLHDRAFEAACFNRAPGDDAPVRDWFCTPAALDGPARDRRVAVIGDSHALSYLPGLVAGLADHGIGVAFSGVAGCPPLKDTFIYRSDHLRAVCNARNAQVFEGLRAEGVEAVILIARWAMYAHGDLPQSQRYMDTRYAVRRDKAHTLTVFVERLTATLDHLEQAGLPVWILHQPPLQAHEPSNLYARFLLQGEGPDFLRRHSLRREAHDALYAPTRAHLEAEAAPRARVATLDPADRICGEDICLIGTARQAVYIDRNHLSNPGAAPVARILANQIAARLAADRYDAHRPVACASGRNCAPDPKPDPKKDAPR
;
A
#
# COMPACT_ATOMS: atom_id res chain seq x y z
N TRP A 1 -5.10 48.81 15.99
CA TRP A 1 -4.41 47.76 16.79
C TRP A 1 -3.00 47.56 16.24
N ARG A 2 -2.03 48.32 16.81
CA ARG A 2 -0.61 48.27 16.39
C ARG A 2 -0.03 46.84 16.40
N PRO A 3 -0.32 45.94 17.39
CA PRO A 3 0.19 44.56 17.38
C PRO A 3 -0.27 43.72 16.18
N VAL A 4 -1.55 43.85 15.80
CA VAL A 4 -2.10 43.10 14.65
C VAL A 4 -1.46 43.55 13.34
N VAL A 5 -1.25 44.86 13.19
CA VAL A 5 -0.55 45.40 12.03
C VAL A 5 0.90 44.91 11.99
N ALA A 6 1.60 44.86 13.13
CA ALA A 6 2.96 44.34 13.21
C ALA A 6 3.05 42.86 12.78
N VAL A 7 2.11 42.02 13.23
CA VAL A 7 2.02 40.62 12.77
C VAL A 7 1.74 40.54 11.27
N GLY A 8 0.84 41.40 10.75
CA GLY A 8 0.58 41.46 9.31
C GLY A 8 1.82 41.82 8.49
N LEU A 9 2.65 42.72 8.97
CA LEU A 9 3.87 43.15 8.29
C LEU A 9 4.93 42.04 8.18
N ILE A 10 5.02 41.14 9.17
CA ILE A 10 5.99 40.04 9.18
C ILE A 10 5.40 38.73 8.67
N SER A 11 4.12 38.72 8.25
CA SER A 11 3.39 37.49 7.92
C SER A 11 4.03 36.68 6.80
N TYR A 12 4.55 37.32 5.77
CA TYR A 12 5.25 36.65 4.66
C TYR A 12 6.53 35.96 5.14
N SER A 13 7.37 36.67 5.89
CA SER A 13 8.58 36.09 6.48
C SER A 13 8.25 34.98 7.48
N ALA A 14 7.18 35.12 8.27
CA ALA A 14 6.70 34.07 9.17
C ALA A 14 6.28 32.81 8.41
N TYR A 15 5.59 32.99 7.29
CA TYR A 15 5.24 31.87 6.40
C TYR A 15 6.47 31.11 5.87
N LEU A 16 7.54 31.84 5.52
CA LEU A 16 8.77 31.21 5.04
C LEU A 16 9.52 30.45 6.13
N TRP A 17 9.54 30.94 7.36
CA TRP A 17 10.31 30.34 8.46
C TRP A 17 9.58 29.20 9.19
N HIS A 18 8.26 29.30 9.39
CA HIS A 18 7.54 28.31 10.20
C HIS A 18 7.58 26.93 9.57
N GLN A 19 7.44 26.82 8.25
CA GLN A 19 7.33 25.55 7.56
C GLN A 19 8.60 24.70 7.66
N PRO A 20 9.81 25.21 7.36
CA PRO A 20 11.05 24.46 7.57
C PRO A 20 11.24 24.03 9.03
N LEU A 21 11.03 24.93 9.98
CA LEU A 21 11.21 24.63 11.41
C LEU A 21 10.29 23.50 11.88
N PHE A 22 9.01 23.55 11.50
CA PHE A 22 8.04 22.55 11.86
C PHE A 22 8.26 21.21 11.11
N ALA A 23 8.69 21.28 9.84
CA ALA A 23 9.02 20.10 9.06
C ALA A 23 10.21 19.34 9.69
N PHE A 24 11.29 20.04 10.04
CA PHE A 24 12.44 19.43 10.70
C PHE A 24 12.08 18.83 12.07
N ALA A 25 11.24 19.51 12.86
CA ALA A 25 10.78 18.98 14.13
C ALA A 25 9.99 17.66 13.94
N ARG A 26 9.07 17.63 12.96
CA ARG A 26 8.28 16.43 12.65
C ARG A 26 9.13 15.26 12.13
N VAL A 27 10.08 15.55 11.26
CA VAL A 27 11.00 14.51 10.73
C VAL A 27 11.90 13.96 11.85
N ARG A 28 12.35 14.83 12.77
CA ARG A 28 13.18 14.41 13.90
C ARG A 28 12.41 13.65 14.98
N SER A 29 11.12 13.89 15.11
CA SER A 29 10.25 13.21 16.08
C SER A 29 9.78 11.88 15.53
N LEU A 30 9.86 10.79 16.31
CA LEU A 30 9.35 9.46 15.94
C LEU A 30 7.83 9.33 16.13
N GLY A 31 7.14 10.41 16.41
CA GLY A 31 5.70 10.49 16.63
C GLY A 31 5.23 11.92 16.52
N VAL A 32 4.16 12.27 17.23
CA VAL A 32 3.70 13.66 17.34
C VAL A 32 4.76 14.44 18.12
N PRO A 33 5.31 15.53 17.57
CA PRO A 33 6.27 16.37 18.29
C PRO A 33 5.69 16.91 19.59
N ASP A 34 6.54 17.08 20.59
CA ASP A 34 6.15 17.68 21.86
C ASP A 34 5.53 19.08 21.68
N THR A 35 4.44 19.33 22.39
CA THR A 35 3.67 20.60 22.24
C THR A 35 4.51 21.81 22.62
N TRP A 36 5.35 21.71 23.65
CA TRP A 36 6.21 22.83 24.10
C TRP A 36 7.32 23.11 23.09
N LEU A 37 7.86 22.05 22.48
CA LEU A 37 8.80 22.21 21.36
C LEU A 37 8.12 22.94 20.19
N MET A 38 6.92 22.56 19.80
CA MET A 38 6.19 23.20 18.70
C MET A 38 5.84 24.65 18.99
N LEU A 39 5.44 24.97 20.22
CA LEU A 39 5.22 26.35 20.67
C LEU A 39 6.51 27.16 20.65
N GLY A 40 7.62 26.61 21.16
CA GLY A 40 8.93 27.24 21.08
C GLY A 40 9.36 27.55 19.65
N LEU A 41 9.16 26.61 18.72
CA LEU A 41 9.44 26.80 17.29
C LEU A 41 8.50 27.83 16.64
N ALA A 42 7.25 27.93 17.09
CA ALA A 42 6.33 28.97 16.62
C ALA A 42 6.84 30.38 17.05
N VAL A 43 7.24 30.53 18.30
CA VAL A 43 7.83 31.77 18.79
C VAL A 43 9.14 32.08 18.05
N LEU A 44 10.01 31.11 17.87
CA LEU A 44 11.25 31.26 17.11
C LEU A 44 10.98 31.70 15.66
N SER A 45 9.96 31.12 15.01
CA SER A 45 9.59 31.49 13.64
C SER A 45 9.15 32.96 13.52
N LEU A 46 8.42 33.48 14.53
CA LEU A 46 8.03 34.89 14.58
C LEU A 46 9.24 35.81 14.83
N GLY A 47 10.17 35.40 15.69
CA GLY A 47 11.43 36.11 15.91
C GLY A 47 12.29 36.22 14.65
N LEU A 48 12.47 35.07 13.96
CA LEU A 48 13.18 35.01 12.68
C LEU A 48 12.46 35.83 11.58
N ALA A 49 11.13 35.80 11.57
CA ALA A 49 10.32 36.59 10.67
C ALA A 49 10.53 38.11 10.87
N ALA A 50 10.51 38.58 12.13
CA ALA A 50 10.76 39.98 12.45
C ALA A 50 12.18 40.41 12.06
N LEU A 51 13.16 39.51 12.28
CA LEU A 51 14.56 39.75 11.89
C LEU A 51 14.70 39.82 10.35
N SER A 52 14.13 38.87 9.64
CA SER A 52 14.14 38.85 8.16
C SER A 52 13.42 40.05 7.58
N TRP A 53 12.27 40.42 8.14
CA TRP A 53 11.53 41.62 7.72
C TRP A 53 12.36 42.89 7.88
N ARG A 54 13.01 43.04 9.03
CA ARG A 54 13.83 44.25 9.34
C ARG A 54 15.12 44.31 8.54
N LEU A 55 15.85 43.18 8.40
CA LEU A 55 17.20 43.18 7.83
C LEU A 55 17.23 42.89 6.32
N VAL A 56 16.19 42.18 5.81
CA VAL A 56 16.13 41.80 4.41
C VAL A 56 15.00 42.54 3.69
N GLU A 57 13.74 42.39 4.12
CA GLU A 57 12.63 42.96 3.35
C GLU A 57 12.61 44.51 3.35
N GLN A 58 12.75 45.14 4.50
CA GLN A 58 12.65 46.57 4.59
C GLN A 58 13.71 47.34 3.75
N PRO A 59 15.00 46.97 3.79
CA PRO A 59 16.00 47.62 2.97
C PRO A 59 15.69 47.60 1.47
N PHE A 60 15.10 46.51 0.98
CA PHE A 60 14.73 46.40 -0.45
C PHE A 60 13.41 47.10 -0.81
N ARG A 61 12.52 47.34 0.18
CA ARG A 61 11.23 47.98 -0.03
C ARG A 61 11.29 49.51 0.06
N LEU A 62 12.15 50.06 0.92
CA LEU A 62 12.12 51.49 1.29
C LEU A 62 13.06 52.38 0.47
N GLY A 63 13.78 51.82 -0.50
CA GLY A 63 14.64 52.63 -1.34
C GLY A 63 15.92 51.95 -1.84
N PRO A 64 16.84 52.66 -2.44
CA PRO A 64 18.08 52.08 -2.94
C PRO A 64 18.90 51.45 -1.80
N VAL A 65 19.24 50.19 -1.96
CA VAL A 65 20.07 49.45 -1.00
C VAL A 65 21.47 50.05 -1.02
N PRO A 66 22.02 50.58 0.08
CA PRO A 66 23.30 51.35 0.08
C PRO A 66 24.49 50.55 -0.48
N TRP A 67 24.47 49.22 -0.34
CA TRP A 67 25.51 48.31 -0.83
C TRP A 67 25.22 47.76 -2.23
N LEU A 68 24.05 48.01 -2.79
CA LEU A 68 23.67 47.67 -4.16
C LEU A 68 23.05 48.90 -4.87
N PRO A 69 23.80 50.02 -5.01
CA PRO A 69 23.24 51.27 -5.49
C PRO A 69 22.89 51.26 -6.98
N ARG A 70 23.43 50.31 -7.74
CA ARG A 70 23.22 50.23 -9.19
C ARG A 70 22.29 49.05 -9.56
N ARG A 71 21.34 49.31 -10.45
CA ARG A 71 20.40 48.31 -10.96
C ARG A 71 21.11 47.05 -11.45
N ARG A 72 22.24 47.17 -12.11
CA ARG A 72 23.05 46.01 -12.57
C ARG A 72 23.56 45.14 -11.40
N GLN A 73 23.90 45.76 -10.28
CA GLN A 73 24.36 45.03 -9.09
C GLN A 73 23.25 44.25 -8.43
N ILE A 74 22.01 44.80 -8.41
CA ILE A 74 20.82 44.08 -7.90
C ILE A 74 20.54 42.89 -8.76
N PHE A 75 20.53 43.01 -10.10
CA PHE A 75 20.30 41.90 -10.98
C PHE A 75 21.42 40.82 -10.91
N ALA A 76 22.68 41.26 -10.82
CA ALA A 76 23.82 40.37 -10.65
C ALA A 76 23.71 39.56 -9.32
N ALA A 77 23.44 40.27 -8.21
CA ALA A 77 23.26 39.61 -6.90
C ALA A 77 22.08 38.63 -6.89
N ALA A 78 20.94 39.01 -7.48
CA ALA A 78 19.78 38.13 -7.62
C ALA A 78 20.08 36.94 -8.51
N GLY A 79 20.80 37.13 -9.63
CA GLY A 79 21.23 36.05 -10.51
C GLY A 79 22.19 35.07 -9.83
N ILE A 80 23.17 35.59 -9.07
CA ILE A 80 24.11 34.74 -8.30
C ILE A 80 23.34 33.97 -7.20
N ALA A 81 22.51 34.64 -6.43
CA ALA A 81 21.71 33.96 -5.41
C ALA A 81 20.80 32.89 -6.00
N GLY A 82 20.12 33.19 -7.13
CA GLY A 82 19.31 32.25 -7.86
C GLY A 82 20.11 31.03 -8.34
N ALA A 83 21.28 31.26 -8.93
CA ALA A 83 22.18 30.18 -9.38
C ALA A 83 22.64 29.28 -8.22
N VAL A 84 22.96 29.87 -7.06
CA VAL A 84 23.33 29.13 -5.85
C VAL A 84 22.19 28.24 -5.37
N PHE A 85 20.96 28.79 -5.26
CA PHE A 85 19.81 28.01 -4.83
C PHE A 85 19.43 26.90 -5.83
N ILE A 86 19.49 27.20 -7.14
CA ILE A 86 19.30 26.21 -8.19
C ILE A 86 20.38 25.14 -8.10
N GLY A 87 21.66 25.51 -7.89
CA GLY A 87 22.76 24.57 -7.72
C GLY A 87 22.59 23.66 -6.52
N ILE A 88 22.18 24.20 -5.37
CA ILE A 88 21.88 23.41 -4.17
C ILE A 88 20.70 22.45 -4.43
N GLY A 89 19.65 22.94 -5.07
CA GLY A 89 18.49 22.11 -5.43
C GLY A 89 18.85 20.99 -6.41
N ALA A 90 19.60 21.31 -7.46
CA ALA A 90 20.09 20.37 -8.46
C ALA A 90 21.02 19.31 -7.83
N PHE A 91 21.94 19.72 -6.95
CA PHE A 91 22.78 18.81 -6.18
C PHE A 91 21.95 17.89 -5.30
N GLY A 92 20.99 18.44 -4.54
CA GLY A 92 20.10 17.63 -3.71
C GLY A 92 19.27 16.65 -4.53
N HIS A 93 18.78 17.07 -5.70
CA HIS A 93 18.05 16.19 -6.62
C HIS A 93 18.94 15.08 -7.19
N ALA A 94 20.08 15.44 -7.73
CA ALA A 94 21.02 14.50 -8.35
C ALA A 94 21.61 13.47 -7.36
N THR A 95 21.79 13.86 -6.11
CA THR A 95 22.33 13.01 -5.03
C THR A 95 21.23 12.38 -4.15
N GLN A 96 19.95 12.53 -4.52
CA GLN A 96 18.83 12.05 -3.72
C GLN A 96 18.90 12.49 -2.25
N GLY A 97 19.15 13.77 -2.01
CA GLY A 97 19.32 14.31 -0.66
C GLY A 97 20.66 14.01 -0.01
N ALA A 98 21.70 13.77 -0.80
CA ALA A 98 23.03 13.34 -0.37
C ALA A 98 22.98 11.97 0.34
N ALA A 99 22.29 11.01 -0.28
CA ALA A 99 22.14 9.63 0.20
C ALA A 99 23.48 8.94 0.47
N PHE A 100 24.58 9.34 -0.22
CA PHE A 100 25.94 8.85 0.00
C PHE A 100 26.48 9.08 1.43
N ARG A 101 25.82 9.92 2.24
CA ARG A 101 26.19 10.14 3.65
C ARG A 101 25.70 9.02 4.58
N ILE A 102 24.80 8.18 4.08
CA ILE A 102 24.19 7.10 4.86
C ILE A 102 24.70 5.80 4.26
N ASP A 103 25.50 5.05 5.03
CA ASP A 103 25.89 3.70 4.65
C ASP A 103 24.71 2.75 4.87
N MET A 104 23.86 2.66 3.84
CA MET A 104 22.68 1.81 3.86
C MET A 104 22.99 0.48 3.16
N PRO A 105 22.88 -0.66 3.86
CA PRO A 105 23.07 -1.96 3.23
C PRO A 105 22.12 -2.16 2.03
N GLU A 106 22.66 -2.68 0.91
CA GLU A 106 21.88 -2.87 -0.33
C GLU A 106 20.56 -3.62 -0.14
N PRO A 107 20.47 -4.72 0.63
CA PRO A 107 19.18 -5.37 0.86
C PRO A 107 18.17 -4.50 1.59
N LEU A 108 18.62 -3.60 2.47
CA LEU A 108 17.75 -2.64 3.14
C LEU A 108 17.27 -1.58 2.17
N HIS A 109 18.17 -1.03 1.34
CA HIS A 109 17.82 -0.07 0.30
C HIS A 109 16.78 -0.65 -0.66
N ALA A 110 17.03 -1.84 -1.21
CA ALA A 110 16.10 -2.53 -2.10
C ALA A 110 14.74 -2.75 -1.44
N SER A 111 14.70 -3.21 -0.17
CA SER A 111 13.44 -3.47 0.53
C SER A 111 12.59 -2.21 0.76
N LEU A 112 13.20 -1.03 0.86
CA LEU A 112 12.49 0.24 1.06
C LEU A 112 12.01 0.88 -0.24
N HIS A 113 12.64 0.57 -1.39
CA HIS A 113 12.45 1.31 -2.64
C HIS A 113 11.93 0.47 -3.81
N ASP A 114 11.89 -0.87 -3.70
CA ASP A 114 11.44 -1.72 -4.80
C ASP A 114 9.93 -1.60 -5.04
N ARG A 115 9.58 -1.07 -6.23
CA ARG A 115 8.21 -0.82 -6.71
C ARG A 115 8.00 -1.46 -8.10
N ALA A 116 8.54 -2.64 -8.32
CA ALA A 116 8.70 -3.26 -9.63
C ALA A 116 7.45 -3.28 -10.54
N PHE A 117 6.25 -3.41 -9.98
CA PHE A 117 5.01 -3.52 -10.77
C PHE A 117 4.09 -2.29 -10.71
N GLU A 118 4.45 -1.25 -9.96
CA GLU A 118 3.55 -0.11 -9.70
C GLU A 118 3.18 0.63 -11.00
N ALA A 119 4.17 0.97 -11.83
CA ALA A 119 3.95 1.76 -13.03
C ALA A 119 3.18 1.01 -14.13
N ALA A 120 3.38 -0.30 -14.25
CA ALA A 120 2.84 -1.09 -15.36
C ALA A 120 1.42 -1.64 -15.10
N CYS A 121 1.14 -2.00 -13.85
CA CYS A 121 -0.03 -2.80 -13.52
C CYS A 121 -1.05 -2.12 -12.60
N PHE A 122 -0.68 -1.02 -11.96
CA PHE A 122 -1.51 -0.40 -10.93
C PHE A 122 -2.32 0.79 -11.47
N ASN A 123 -3.53 1.00 -10.94
CA ASN A 123 -4.46 2.08 -11.33
C ASN A 123 -4.83 2.07 -12.83
N ARG A 124 -4.95 0.90 -13.42
CA ARG A 124 -5.41 0.80 -14.82
C ARG A 124 -6.82 1.33 -14.97
N ALA A 125 -7.06 2.09 -16.02
CA ALA A 125 -8.33 2.72 -16.34
C ALA A 125 -8.68 2.49 -17.83
N PRO A 126 -9.11 1.26 -18.19
CA PRO A 126 -9.35 0.91 -19.59
C PRO A 126 -10.59 1.58 -20.21
N GLY A 127 -11.47 2.15 -19.39
CA GLY A 127 -12.73 2.76 -19.80
C GLY A 127 -13.96 1.97 -19.35
N ASP A 128 -15.13 2.61 -19.37
CA ASP A 128 -16.35 2.03 -18.81
C ASP A 128 -16.89 0.84 -19.64
N ASP A 129 -16.65 0.81 -20.95
CA ASP A 129 -17.10 -0.26 -21.87
C ASP A 129 -16.00 -1.26 -22.22
N ALA A 130 -14.87 -1.22 -21.49
CA ALA A 130 -13.75 -2.10 -21.77
C ALA A 130 -14.09 -3.56 -21.38
N PRO A 131 -13.65 -4.56 -22.17
CA PRO A 131 -13.81 -5.96 -21.79
C PRO A 131 -13.07 -6.25 -20.47
N VAL A 132 -13.59 -7.21 -19.70
CA VAL A 132 -13.09 -7.56 -18.37
C VAL A 132 -11.58 -7.83 -18.34
N ARG A 133 -11.04 -8.49 -19.38
CA ARG A 133 -9.61 -8.75 -19.53
C ARG A 133 -8.74 -7.49 -19.47
N ASP A 134 -9.24 -6.33 -19.91
CA ASP A 134 -8.46 -5.10 -19.95
C ASP A 134 -8.30 -4.47 -18.55
N TRP A 135 -9.14 -4.85 -17.58
CA TRP A 135 -8.99 -4.51 -16.18
C TRP A 135 -7.87 -5.29 -15.47
N PHE A 136 -7.38 -6.35 -16.12
CA PHE A 136 -6.28 -7.14 -15.59
C PHE A 136 -4.95 -6.80 -16.25
N CYS A 137 -3.91 -6.79 -15.45
CA CYS A 137 -2.52 -6.82 -15.88
C CYS A 137 -1.98 -8.23 -15.67
N THR A 138 -1.35 -8.78 -16.70
CA THR A 138 -0.49 -9.95 -16.57
C THR A 138 0.93 -9.44 -16.56
N PRO A 139 1.65 -9.48 -15.41
CA PRO A 139 2.99 -8.87 -15.32
C PRO A 139 3.97 -9.54 -16.30
N ALA A 140 4.43 -8.79 -17.29
CA ALA A 140 5.27 -9.27 -18.39
C ALA A 140 6.66 -9.76 -17.97
N ALA A 141 7.17 -9.34 -16.82
CA ALA A 141 8.42 -9.87 -16.25
C ALA A 141 8.38 -11.38 -15.94
N LEU A 142 7.24 -12.02 -16.22
CA LEU A 142 6.93 -13.41 -15.97
C LEU A 142 6.43 -14.12 -17.23
N ASP A 143 6.73 -13.56 -18.40
CA ASP A 143 6.52 -14.17 -19.71
C ASP A 143 7.28 -15.52 -19.86
N GLY A 144 6.94 -16.42 -18.96
CA GLY A 144 6.87 -17.82 -19.32
C GLY A 144 5.72 -18.00 -20.32
N PRO A 145 5.63 -19.15 -21.01
CA PRO A 145 4.60 -19.42 -22.00
C PRO A 145 3.22 -19.05 -21.42
N ALA A 146 2.37 -18.43 -22.26
CA ALA A 146 1.02 -18.02 -21.88
C ALA A 146 0.36 -19.14 -21.07
N ARG A 147 0.09 -18.89 -19.80
CA ARG A 147 -0.45 -19.92 -18.92
C ARG A 147 -1.96 -19.89 -19.04
N ASP A 148 -2.53 -20.98 -19.50
CA ASP A 148 -3.99 -21.11 -19.64
C ASP A 148 -4.73 -21.04 -18.31
N ARG A 149 -3.98 -21.22 -17.20
CA ARG A 149 -4.48 -21.22 -15.83
C ARG A 149 -4.09 -19.95 -15.12
N ARG A 150 -5.06 -19.26 -14.58
CA ARG A 150 -4.83 -17.97 -13.91
C ARG A 150 -5.53 -17.88 -12.57
N VAL A 151 -4.90 -17.15 -11.65
CA VAL A 151 -5.50 -16.69 -10.40
C VAL A 151 -5.68 -15.18 -10.52
N ALA A 152 -6.90 -14.70 -10.31
CA ALA A 152 -7.16 -13.26 -10.24
C ALA A 152 -6.78 -12.72 -8.86
N VAL A 153 -5.97 -11.67 -8.84
CA VAL A 153 -5.65 -10.89 -7.63
C VAL A 153 -6.31 -9.54 -7.75
N ILE A 154 -7.34 -9.29 -6.96
CA ILE A 154 -8.14 -8.08 -7.02
C ILE A 154 -7.99 -7.33 -5.69
N GLY A 155 -7.61 -6.05 -5.74
CA GLY A 155 -7.44 -5.32 -4.50
C GLY A 155 -7.08 -3.84 -4.64
N ASP A 156 -6.57 -3.31 -3.54
CA ASP A 156 -6.02 -1.96 -3.46
C ASP A 156 -4.48 -1.98 -3.47
N SER A 157 -3.85 -0.94 -2.92
CA SER A 157 -2.38 -0.85 -2.83
C SER A 157 -1.75 -1.97 -1.98
N HIS A 158 -2.48 -2.58 -1.07
CA HIS A 158 -1.98 -3.73 -0.32
C HIS A 158 -1.80 -4.95 -1.23
N ALA A 159 -2.70 -5.16 -2.21
CA ALA A 159 -2.55 -6.24 -3.18
C ALA A 159 -1.26 -6.10 -4.02
N LEU A 160 -0.87 -4.87 -4.34
CA LEU A 160 0.39 -4.60 -5.04
C LEU A 160 1.62 -5.07 -4.25
N SER A 161 1.61 -4.94 -2.92
CA SER A 161 2.71 -5.41 -2.06
C SER A 161 2.96 -6.91 -2.14
N TYR A 162 1.91 -7.70 -2.34
CA TYR A 162 2.02 -9.16 -2.43
C TYR A 162 2.27 -9.66 -3.87
N LEU A 163 2.04 -8.80 -4.86
CA LEU A 163 2.07 -9.21 -6.27
C LEU A 163 3.37 -9.90 -6.68
N PRO A 164 4.59 -9.39 -6.38
CA PRO A 164 5.83 -10.06 -6.77
C PRO A 164 5.96 -11.47 -6.21
N GLY A 165 5.62 -11.64 -4.93
CA GLY A 165 5.68 -12.94 -4.26
C GLY A 165 4.63 -13.93 -4.74
N LEU A 166 3.41 -13.46 -5.04
CA LEU A 166 2.33 -14.30 -5.58
C LEU A 166 2.66 -14.76 -6.99
N VAL A 167 3.16 -13.87 -7.79
CA VAL A 167 3.56 -14.17 -9.15
C VAL A 167 4.66 -15.25 -9.17
N ALA A 168 5.71 -15.09 -8.39
CA ALA A 168 6.80 -16.08 -8.28
C ALA A 168 6.27 -17.41 -7.73
N GLY A 169 5.52 -17.36 -6.60
CA GLY A 169 5.02 -18.57 -5.95
C GLY A 169 4.02 -19.37 -6.78
N LEU A 170 3.10 -18.72 -7.51
CA LEU A 170 2.15 -19.40 -8.39
C LEU A 170 2.83 -19.92 -9.67
N ALA A 171 3.89 -19.21 -10.12
CA ALA A 171 4.69 -19.64 -11.24
C ALA A 171 5.32 -21.03 -11.03
N ASP A 172 5.79 -21.33 -9.82
CA ASP A 172 6.34 -22.64 -9.46
C ASP A 172 5.32 -23.79 -9.66
N HIS A 173 4.03 -23.47 -9.67
CA HIS A 173 2.93 -24.43 -9.89
C HIS A 173 2.31 -24.37 -11.29
N GLY A 174 2.94 -23.65 -12.23
CA GLY A 174 2.41 -23.50 -13.59
C GLY A 174 1.15 -22.61 -13.68
N ILE A 175 0.90 -21.75 -12.69
CA ILE A 175 -0.27 -20.88 -12.60
C ILE A 175 0.14 -19.43 -12.85
N GLY A 176 -0.58 -18.74 -13.73
CA GLY A 176 -0.40 -17.30 -14.00
C GLY A 176 -1.18 -16.41 -13.02
N VAL A 177 -0.83 -15.14 -12.96
CA VAL A 177 -1.55 -14.12 -12.18
C VAL A 177 -2.20 -13.12 -13.12
N ALA A 178 -3.48 -12.85 -12.89
CA ALA A 178 -4.21 -11.72 -13.46
C ALA A 178 -4.46 -10.69 -12.35
N PHE A 179 -3.81 -9.53 -12.41
CA PHE A 179 -3.84 -8.53 -11.35
C PHE A 179 -4.72 -7.34 -11.70
N SER A 180 -5.64 -6.97 -10.81
CA SER A 180 -6.46 -5.75 -10.91
C SER A 180 -6.40 -4.96 -9.60
N GLY A 181 -5.54 -3.95 -9.56
CA GLY A 181 -5.29 -3.11 -8.40
C GLY A 181 -5.57 -1.63 -8.65
N VAL A 182 -6.32 -1.01 -7.75
CA VAL A 182 -6.58 0.45 -7.76
C VAL A 182 -6.38 1.01 -6.36
N ALA A 183 -5.57 2.05 -6.22
CA ALA A 183 -5.24 2.65 -4.95
C ALA A 183 -6.48 3.02 -4.12
N GLY A 184 -6.53 2.56 -2.87
CA GLY A 184 -7.61 2.86 -1.94
C GLY A 184 -9.00 2.47 -2.47
N CYS A 185 -9.09 1.36 -3.19
CA CYS A 185 -10.32 0.82 -3.78
C CYS A 185 -10.55 -0.61 -3.28
N PRO A 186 -11.61 -0.86 -2.48
CA PRO A 186 -11.89 -2.20 -1.97
C PRO A 186 -12.29 -3.13 -3.13
N PRO A 187 -11.88 -4.40 -3.10
CA PRO A 187 -12.28 -5.39 -4.10
C PRO A 187 -13.68 -5.94 -3.79
N LEU A 188 -14.69 -5.06 -3.84
CA LEU A 188 -16.08 -5.38 -3.54
C LEU A 188 -16.99 -4.98 -4.71
N LYS A 189 -17.75 -5.96 -5.23
CA LYS A 189 -18.63 -5.80 -6.37
C LYS A 189 -19.67 -4.69 -6.15
N ASP A 190 -19.90 -3.87 -7.17
CA ASP A 190 -20.89 -2.79 -7.18
C ASP A 190 -20.78 -1.83 -5.98
N THR A 191 -19.54 -1.54 -5.56
CA THR A 191 -19.25 -0.64 -4.47
C THR A 191 -18.80 0.71 -4.98
N PHE A 192 -19.43 1.78 -4.51
CA PHE A 192 -19.07 3.15 -4.77
C PHE A 192 -18.34 3.74 -3.57
N ILE A 193 -17.16 4.31 -3.80
CA ILE A 193 -16.38 4.94 -2.74
C ILE A 193 -16.43 6.46 -2.83
N TYR A 194 -16.39 7.12 -1.66
CA TYR A 194 -16.19 8.55 -1.58
C TYR A 194 -14.70 8.90 -1.66
N ARG A 195 -14.34 9.54 -2.76
CA ARG A 195 -12.99 10.09 -3.01
C ARG A 195 -13.14 11.39 -3.79
N SER A 196 -12.19 12.30 -3.59
CA SER A 196 -12.16 13.60 -4.30
C SER A 196 -11.26 13.59 -5.54
N ASP A 197 -10.51 12.50 -5.76
CA ASP A 197 -9.55 12.38 -6.87
C ASP A 197 -10.12 11.61 -8.08
N HIS A 198 -9.35 11.58 -9.16
CA HIS A 198 -9.70 10.90 -10.42
C HIS A 198 -9.87 9.39 -10.27
N LEU A 199 -9.23 8.77 -9.26
CA LEU A 199 -9.33 7.32 -9.04
C LEU A 199 -10.71 6.87 -8.55
N ARG A 200 -11.59 7.82 -8.16
CA ARG A 200 -12.97 7.47 -7.79
C ARG A 200 -13.72 6.81 -8.94
N ALA A 201 -13.67 7.42 -10.13
CA ALA A 201 -14.33 6.87 -11.31
C ALA A 201 -13.73 5.51 -11.69
N VAL A 202 -12.40 5.41 -11.69
CA VAL A 202 -11.68 4.15 -11.97
C VAL A 202 -12.07 3.05 -10.99
N CYS A 203 -12.13 3.34 -9.69
CA CYS A 203 -12.54 2.37 -8.67
C CYS A 203 -13.98 1.87 -8.89
N ASN A 204 -14.91 2.79 -9.11
CA ASN A 204 -16.32 2.45 -9.29
C ASN A 204 -16.54 1.61 -10.56
N ALA A 205 -15.91 1.99 -11.68
CA ALA A 205 -15.98 1.24 -12.94
C ALA A 205 -15.36 -0.16 -12.79
N ARG A 206 -14.18 -0.26 -12.14
CA ARG A 206 -13.58 -1.56 -11.85
C ARG A 206 -14.52 -2.45 -11.03
N ASN A 207 -15.06 -1.95 -9.92
CA ASN A 207 -15.89 -2.74 -9.04
C ASN A 207 -17.22 -3.19 -9.68
N ALA A 208 -17.71 -2.46 -10.66
CA ALA A 208 -18.88 -2.85 -11.44
C ALA A 208 -18.58 -3.97 -12.45
N GLN A 209 -17.34 -4.08 -12.95
CA GLN A 209 -17.01 -4.91 -14.10
C GLN A 209 -16.04 -6.07 -13.81
N VAL A 210 -15.07 -5.88 -12.92
CA VAL A 210 -13.94 -6.82 -12.77
C VAL A 210 -14.34 -8.23 -12.34
N PHE A 211 -15.50 -8.37 -11.75
CA PHE A 211 -16.01 -9.68 -11.27
C PHE A 211 -16.78 -10.46 -12.33
N GLU A 212 -17.16 -9.78 -13.43
CA GLU A 212 -17.95 -10.41 -14.49
C GLU A 212 -17.04 -11.23 -15.43
N GLY A 213 -17.50 -12.39 -15.83
CA GLY A 213 -16.83 -13.17 -16.86
C GLY A 213 -15.47 -13.77 -16.49
N LEU A 214 -15.06 -13.78 -15.23
CA LEU A 214 -13.75 -14.29 -14.79
C LEU A 214 -13.42 -15.70 -15.31
N ARG A 215 -14.39 -16.60 -15.32
CA ARG A 215 -14.24 -17.97 -15.86
C ARG A 215 -13.90 -17.96 -17.35
N ALA A 216 -14.55 -17.10 -18.12
CA ALA A 216 -14.30 -16.98 -19.56
C ALA A 216 -12.88 -16.49 -19.86
N GLU A 217 -12.27 -15.74 -18.93
CA GLU A 217 -10.90 -15.25 -19.01
C GLU A 217 -9.86 -16.28 -18.44
N GLY A 218 -10.27 -17.51 -18.19
CA GLY A 218 -9.38 -18.57 -17.70
C GLY A 218 -9.01 -18.45 -16.21
N VAL A 219 -9.77 -17.69 -15.41
CA VAL A 219 -9.56 -17.56 -13.97
C VAL A 219 -10.11 -18.80 -13.26
N GLU A 220 -9.27 -19.46 -12.48
CA GLU A 220 -9.62 -20.66 -11.69
C GLU A 220 -9.85 -20.36 -10.20
N ALA A 221 -9.29 -19.26 -9.69
CA ALA A 221 -9.44 -18.81 -8.30
C ALA A 221 -9.29 -17.30 -8.18
N VAL A 222 -9.78 -16.72 -7.07
CA VAL A 222 -9.71 -15.29 -6.80
C VAL A 222 -9.05 -15.03 -5.44
N ILE A 223 -8.17 -14.04 -5.37
CA ILE A 223 -7.60 -13.51 -4.16
C ILE A 223 -8.09 -12.08 -3.97
N LEU A 224 -8.74 -11.79 -2.85
CA LEU A 224 -9.17 -10.47 -2.46
C LEU A 224 -8.22 -9.92 -1.40
N ILE A 225 -7.56 -8.79 -1.69
CA ILE A 225 -6.57 -8.18 -0.81
C ILE A 225 -6.86 -6.69 -0.67
N ALA A 226 -7.01 -6.21 0.56
CA ALA A 226 -7.22 -4.79 0.80
C ALA A 226 -6.81 -4.36 2.21
N ARG A 227 -6.70 -3.05 2.40
CA ARG A 227 -6.63 -2.43 3.72
C ARG A 227 -8.04 -2.40 4.34
N TRP A 228 -8.53 -3.59 4.72
CA TRP A 228 -9.92 -3.84 5.06
C TRP A 228 -10.50 -2.92 6.13
N ALA A 229 -9.73 -2.66 7.20
CA ALA A 229 -10.22 -1.80 8.28
C ALA A 229 -10.45 -0.36 7.84
N MET A 230 -9.71 0.14 6.84
CA MET A 230 -9.93 1.47 6.26
C MET A 230 -11.34 1.60 5.68
N TYR A 231 -11.90 0.53 5.15
CA TYR A 231 -13.23 0.49 4.56
C TYR A 231 -14.32 0.16 5.57
N ALA A 232 -14.04 -0.72 6.53
CA ALA A 232 -15.00 -1.14 7.54
C ALA A 232 -15.22 -0.06 8.62
N HIS A 233 -14.16 0.35 9.31
CA HIS A 233 -14.24 1.21 10.50
C HIS A 233 -13.39 2.48 10.43
N GLY A 234 -12.39 2.52 9.53
CA GLY A 234 -11.26 3.43 9.61
C GLY A 234 -10.22 2.93 10.63
N ASP A 235 -9.00 2.75 10.17
CA ASP A 235 -7.90 2.17 10.95
C ASP A 235 -6.92 3.22 11.51
N LEU A 236 -6.93 4.41 10.95
CA LEU A 236 -6.15 5.57 11.40
C LEU A 236 -7.03 6.82 11.41
N PRO A 237 -6.69 7.85 12.19
CA PRO A 237 -7.36 9.14 12.12
C PRO A 237 -7.43 9.63 10.66
N GLN A 238 -8.62 9.98 10.20
CA GLN A 238 -8.89 10.50 8.84
C GLN A 238 -8.64 9.51 7.69
N SER A 239 -8.39 8.22 7.96
CA SER A 239 -8.19 7.21 6.92
C SER A 239 -9.48 6.60 6.37
N GLN A 240 -10.62 6.77 7.07
CA GLN A 240 -11.89 6.16 6.70
C GLN A 240 -12.26 6.44 5.24
N ARG A 241 -12.52 5.39 4.48
CA ARG A 241 -13.16 5.48 3.17
C ARG A 241 -14.64 5.19 3.29
N TYR A 242 -15.46 6.20 3.00
CA TYR A 242 -16.92 6.05 3.02
C TYR A 242 -17.39 5.35 1.75
N MET A 243 -18.34 4.46 1.89
CA MET A 243 -18.88 3.64 0.81
C MET A 243 -20.41 3.75 0.74
N ASP A 244 -20.94 3.53 -0.46
CA ASP A 244 -22.36 3.42 -0.72
C ASP A 244 -22.60 2.41 -1.86
N THR A 245 -23.85 2.02 -2.06
CA THR A 245 -24.32 1.21 -3.19
C THR A 245 -24.73 2.06 -4.39
N ARG A 246 -24.66 3.39 -4.27
CA ARG A 246 -25.01 4.39 -5.29
C ARG A 246 -24.01 5.52 -5.32
N TYR A 247 -24.01 6.33 -6.36
CA TYR A 247 -23.13 7.48 -6.49
C TYR A 247 -23.28 8.56 -5.42
N ALA A 248 -24.43 8.62 -4.74
CA ALA A 248 -24.69 9.56 -3.62
C ALA A 248 -24.10 9.00 -2.32
N VAL A 249 -22.80 9.08 -2.15
CA VAL A 249 -22.12 8.54 -0.97
C VAL A 249 -22.34 9.42 0.26
N ARG A 250 -22.88 8.84 1.32
CA ARG A 250 -22.96 9.46 2.64
C ARG A 250 -21.65 9.30 3.41
N ARG A 251 -21.27 10.36 4.13
CA ARG A 251 -20.11 10.30 5.05
C ARG A 251 -20.57 9.82 6.43
N ASP A 252 -21.10 8.63 6.49
CA ASP A 252 -21.60 7.99 7.70
C ASP A 252 -20.87 6.67 7.93
N LYS A 253 -20.27 6.49 9.11
CA LYS A 253 -19.48 5.30 9.44
C LYS A 253 -20.36 4.06 9.59
N ALA A 254 -21.53 4.18 10.25
CA ALA A 254 -22.42 3.05 10.46
C ALA A 254 -23.00 2.59 9.12
N HIS A 255 -23.43 3.52 8.26
CA HIS A 255 -23.86 3.21 6.90
C HIS A 255 -22.75 2.55 6.08
N THR A 256 -21.52 3.07 6.17
CA THR A 256 -20.37 2.50 5.47
C THR A 256 -20.08 1.07 5.90
N LEU A 257 -20.17 0.77 7.20
CA LEU A 257 -19.99 -0.59 7.71
C LEU A 257 -21.10 -1.53 7.19
N THR A 258 -22.34 -1.08 7.17
CA THR A 258 -23.46 -1.85 6.60
C THR A 258 -23.19 -2.17 5.12
N VAL A 259 -22.81 -1.17 4.33
CA VAL A 259 -22.46 -1.35 2.91
C VAL A 259 -21.26 -2.28 2.75
N PHE A 260 -20.24 -2.17 3.62
CA PHE A 260 -19.08 -3.06 3.61
C PHE A 260 -19.50 -4.52 3.74
N VAL A 261 -20.31 -4.86 4.73
CA VAL A 261 -20.79 -6.23 4.97
C VAL A 261 -21.66 -6.70 3.80
N GLU A 262 -22.66 -5.91 3.39
CA GLU A 262 -23.54 -6.26 2.28
C GLU A 262 -22.78 -6.51 0.97
N ARG A 263 -21.78 -5.66 0.66
CA ARG A 263 -21.00 -5.81 -0.58
C ARG A 263 -20.00 -6.95 -0.50
N LEU A 264 -19.43 -7.23 0.67
CA LEU A 264 -18.62 -8.42 0.90
C LEU A 264 -19.43 -9.68 0.66
N THR A 265 -20.59 -9.81 1.30
CA THR A 265 -21.53 -10.92 1.10
C THR A 265 -21.88 -11.09 -0.38
N ALA A 266 -22.32 -10.02 -1.05
CA ALA A 266 -22.69 -10.06 -2.47
C ALA A 266 -21.52 -10.44 -3.39
N THR A 267 -20.30 -10.00 -3.06
CA THR A 267 -19.10 -10.35 -3.82
C THR A 267 -18.78 -11.83 -3.69
N LEU A 268 -18.82 -12.35 -2.47
CA LEU A 268 -18.55 -13.77 -2.20
C LEU A 268 -19.62 -14.67 -2.82
N ASP A 269 -20.90 -14.30 -2.72
CA ASP A 269 -22.01 -15.04 -3.33
C ASP A 269 -21.87 -15.09 -4.87
N HIS A 270 -21.50 -13.97 -5.49
CA HIS A 270 -21.26 -13.91 -6.93
C HIS A 270 -20.11 -14.84 -7.37
N LEU A 271 -18.99 -14.83 -6.63
CA LEU A 271 -17.83 -15.68 -6.93
C LEU A 271 -18.12 -17.17 -6.66
N GLU A 272 -18.91 -17.47 -5.62
CA GLU A 272 -19.35 -18.83 -5.32
C GLU A 272 -20.31 -19.37 -6.40
N GLN A 273 -21.27 -18.56 -6.88
CA GLN A 273 -22.13 -18.89 -8.00
C GLN A 273 -21.33 -19.14 -9.29
N ALA A 274 -20.26 -18.39 -9.51
CA ALA A 274 -19.31 -18.66 -10.58
C ALA A 274 -18.46 -19.93 -10.35
N GLY A 275 -18.58 -20.60 -9.19
CA GLY A 275 -17.82 -21.78 -8.81
C GLY A 275 -16.34 -21.51 -8.56
N LEU A 276 -15.96 -20.26 -8.29
CA LEU A 276 -14.58 -19.86 -8.05
C LEU A 276 -14.22 -19.98 -6.57
N PRO A 277 -13.17 -20.71 -6.19
CA PRO A 277 -12.62 -20.63 -4.85
C PRO A 277 -12.00 -19.24 -4.61
N VAL A 278 -12.17 -18.74 -3.38
CA VAL A 278 -11.77 -17.38 -2.98
C VAL A 278 -10.84 -17.44 -1.78
N TRP A 279 -9.79 -16.64 -1.80
CA TRP A 279 -8.96 -16.33 -0.63
C TRP A 279 -9.11 -14.88 -0.26
N ILE A 280 -9.47 -14.62 0.99
CA ILE A 280 -9.42 -13.27 1.58
C ILE A 280 -8.11 -13.17 2.36
N LEU A 281 -7.19 -12.34 1.87
CA LEU A 281 -5.98 -12.02 2.62
C LEU A 281 -6.30 -10.84 3.54
N HIS A 282 -6.16 -11.06 4.84
CA HIS A 282 -6.33 -10.00 5.83
C HIS A 282 -5.27 -8.90 5.65
N GLN A 283 -5.52 -7.71 6.20
CA GLN A 283 -4.52 -6.64 6.13
C GLN A 283 -3.35 -6.91 7.08
N PRO A 284 -2.13 -6.53 6.71
CA PRO A 284 -0.99 -6.62 7.60
C PRO A 284 -1.11 -5.61 8.76
N PRO A 285 -0.40 -5.84 9.87
CA PRO A 285 -0.31 -4.89 10.97
C PRO A 285 0.16 -3.50 10.51
N LEU A 286 -0.47 -2.44 11.04
CA LEU A 286 -0.11 -1.05 10.71
C LEU A 286 0.94 -0.54 11.67
N GLN A 287 2.11 -0.17 11.18
CA GLN A 287 3.19 0.34 12.03
C GLN A 287 2.87 1.73 12.61
N ALA A 288 3.33 1.99 13.83
CA ALA A 288 3.17 3.29 14.47
C ALA A 288 4.06 4.37 13.84
N HIS A 289 5.21 3.98 13.30
CA HIS A 289 6.24 4.86 12.76
C HIS A 289 6.49 4.61 11.27
N GLU A 290 6.94 5.66 10.57
CA GLU A 290 7.42 5.52 9.20
C GLU A 290 8.77 4.79 9.17
N PRO A 291 8.92 3.68 8.42
CA PRO A 291 10.18 2.93 8.34
C PRO A 291 11.35 3.79 7.91
N SER A 292 11.17 4.65 6.90
CA SER A 292 12.22 5.55 6.42
C SER A 292 12.81 6.44 7.51
N ASN A 293 11.96 6.98 8.39
CA ASN A 293 12.39 7.82 9.51
C ASN A 293 13.13 6.99 10.58
N LEU A 294 12.64 5.78 10.87
CA LEU A 294 13.29 4.89 11.82
C LEU A 294 14.65 4.43 11.32
N TYR A 295 14.74 4.01 10.06
CA TYR A 295 16.00 3.55 9.48
C TYR A 295 17.01 4.68 9.31
N ALA A 296 16.56 5.88 8.92
CA ALA A 296 17.44 7.05 8.88
C ALA A 296 18.05 7.32 10.25
N ARG A 297 17.25 7.25 11.32
CA ARG A 297 17.75 7.45 12.68
C ARG A 297 18.64 6.29 13.14
N PHE A 298 18.23 5.05 12.89
CA PHE A 298 19.02 3.85 13.20
C PHE A 298 20.42 3.91 12.59
N LEU A 299 20.52 4.27 11.30
CA LEU A 299 21.79 4.34 10.58
C LEU A 299 22.63 5.57 10.96
N LEU A 300 22.00 6.75 11.10
CA LEU A 300 22.72 8.00 11.39
C LEU A 300 23.19 8.10 12.85
N GLN A 301 22.50 7.50 13.80
CA GLN A 301 22.81 7.57 15.21
C GLN A 301 23.55 6.32 15.74
N GLY A 302 23.75 5.29 14.89
CA GLY A 302 24.41 4.07 15.29
C GLY A 302 23.63 3.29 16.34
N GLU A 303 22.31 3.33 16.29
CA GLU A 303 21.44 2.65 17.24
C GLU A 303 21.59 1.13 17.17
N GLY A 304 21.50 0.45 18.31
CA GLY A 304 21.57 -1.00 18.35
C GLY A 304 20.31 -1.70 17.77
N PRO A 305 20.37 -3.02 17.49
CA PRO A 305 19.28 -3.77 16.87
C PRO A 305 17.96 -3.71 17.65
N ASP A 306 18.00 -3.53 18.98
CA ASP A 306 16.82 -3.36 19.80
C ASP A 306 16.05 -2.07 19.55
N PHE A 307 16.66 -1.08 18.89
CA PHE A 307 15.99 0.16 18.53
C PHE A 307 14.78 -0.10 17.63
N LEU A 308 14.96 -0.86 16.55
CA LEU A 308 13.88 -1.19 15.61
C LEU A 308 12.78 -2.00 16.31
N ARG A 309 13.16 -2.96 17.17
CA ARG A 309 12.22 -3.76 17.94
C ARG A 309 11.36 -2.91 18.89
N ARG A 310 11.96 -1.99 19.63
CA ARG A 310 11.23 -1.09 20.56
C ARG A 310 10.25 -0.15 19.85
N HIS A 311 10.50 0.18 18.58
CA HIS A 311 9.67 1.07 17.80
C HIS A 311 8.73 0.31 16.82
N SER A 312 8.74 -1.01 16.87
CA SER A 312 7.80 -1.85 16.13
C SER A 312 6.45 -1.95 16.86
N LEU A 313 5.41 -2.26 16.11
CA LEU A 313 4.06 -2.38 16.65
C LEU A 313 3.95 -3.57 17.61
N ARG A 314 3.29 -3.41 18.74
CA ARG A 314 2.91 -4.52 19.60
C ARG A 314 1.77 -5.32 18.97
N ARG A 315 1.83 -6.66 19.03
CA ARG A 315 0.81 -7.53 18.47
C ARG A 315 -0.57 -7.26 19.09
N GLU A 316 -0.64 -7.08 20.39
CA GLU A 316 -1.87 -6.72 21.11
C GLU A 316 -2.56 -5.46 20.52
N ALA A 317 -1.77 -4.44 20.19
CA ALA A 317 -2.30 -3.21 19.59
C ALA A 317 -2.85 -3.44 18.17
N HIS A 318 -2.21 -4.32 17.38
CA HIS A 318 -2.76 -4.75 16.10
C HIS A 318 -4.08 -5.49 16.29
N ASP A 319 -4.09 -6.49 17.17
CA ASP A 319 -5.26 -7.32 17.39
C ASP A 319 -6.45 -6.51 17.89
N ALA A 320 -6.24 -5.58 18.81
CA ALA A 320 -7.29 -4.66 19.29
C ALA A 320 -7.86 -3.76 18.19
N LEU A 321 -6.99 -3.22 17.32
CA LEU A 321 -7.41 -2.38 16.18
C LEU A 321 -8.17 -3.17 15.13
N TYR A 322 -7.71 -4.38 14.82
CA TYR A 322 -8.17 -5.13 13.66
C TYR A 322 -9.27 -6.15 13.98
N ALA A 323 -9.45 -6.54 15.24
CA ALA A 323 -10.44 -7.54 15.65
C ALA A 323 -11.85 -7.32 15.08
N PRO A 324 -12.45 -6.10 15.08
CA PRO A 324 -13.79 -5.91 14.53
C PRO A 324 -13.86 -6.22 13.02
N THR A 325 -12.83 -5.80 12.26
CA THR A 325 -12.79 -6.07 10.81
C THR A 325 -12.55 -7.55 10.54
N ARG A 326 -11.63 -8.19 11.28
CA ARG A 326 -11.36 -9.63 11.21
C ARG A 326 -12.65 -10.42 11.43
N ALA A 327 -13.40 -10.10 12.47
CA ALA A 327 -14.66 -10.79 12.79
C ALA A 327 -15.67 -10.75 11.62
N HIS A 328 -15.82 -9.63 10.92
CA HIS A 328 -16.69 -9.53 9.75
C HIS A 328 -16.22 -10.39 8.59
N LEU A 329 -14.90 -10.37 8.27
CA LEU A 329 -14.34 -11.16 7.18
C LEU A 329 -14.47 -12.66 7.45
N GLU A 330 -14.19 -13.08 8.67
CA GLU A 330 -14.28 -14.49 9.09
C GLU A 330 -15.74 -14.98 9.16
N ALA A 331 -16.67 -14.15 9.65
CA ALA A 331 -18.09 -14.49 9.69
C ALA A 331 -18.66 -14.71 8.29
N GLU A 332 -18.22 -13.94 7.30
CA GLU A 332 -18.62 -14.10 5.90
C GLU A 332 -17.94 -15.30 5.23
N ALA A 333 -16.70 -15.62 5.60
CA ALA A 333 -15.96 -16.74 5.03
C ALA A 333 -16.41 -18.11 5.62
N ALA A 334 -16.65 -18.19 6.92
CA ALA A 334 -16.88 -19.46 7.63
C ALA A 334 -18.00 -20.34 7.07
N PRO A 335 -19.18 -19.83 6.64
CA PRO A 335 -20.25 -20.68 6.08
C PRO A 335 -19.96 -21.15 4.65
N ARG A 336 -18.91 -20.67 3.98
CA ARG A 336 -18.63 -20.90 2.56
C ARG A 336 -17.48 -21.88 2.36
N ALA A 337 -17.76 -23.09 1.87
CA ALA A 337 -16.77 -24.15 1.68
C ALA A 337 -15.64 -23.81 0.67
N ARG A 338 -15.88 -22.80 -0.18
CA ARG A 338 -14.92 -22.34 -1.21
C ARG A 338 -14.22 -21.04 -0.85
N VAL A 339 -14.46 -20.48 0.33
CA VAL A 339 -13.80 -19.27 0.81
C VAL A 339 -12.84 -19.61 1.94
N ALA A 340 -11.62 -19.17 1.84
CA ALA A 340 -10.59 -19.29 2.87
C ALA A 340 -10.03 -17.91 3.25
N THR A 341 -9.58 -17.77 4.48
CA THR A 341 -8.89 -16.57 4.97
C THR A 341 -7.45 -16.89 5.30
N LEU A 342 -6.57 -15.90 5.17
CA LEU A 342 -5.19 -15.97 5.65
C LEU A 342 -4.82 -14.65 6.33
N ASP A 343 -4.36 -14.72 7.58
CA ASP A 343 -3.92 -13.54 8.32
C ASP A 343 -2.38 -13.38 8.21
N PRO A 344 -1.89 -12.31 7.57
CA PRO A 344 -0.46 -12.03 7.48
C PRO A 344 0.21 -11.84 8.85
N ALA A 345 -0.54 -11.38 9.86
CA ALA A 345 -0.03 -11.16 11.20
C ALA A 345 0.59 -12.42 11.80
N ASP A 346 0.07 -13.60 11.48
CA ASP A 346 0.59 -14.87 11.98
C ASP A 346 2.00 -15.22 11.45
N ARG A 347 2.47 -14.50 10.43
CA ARG A 347 3.80 -14.68 9.83
C ARG A 347 4.72 -13.48 10.02
N ILE A 348 4.15 -12.29 10.13
CA ILE A 348 4.88 -11.03 10.29
C ILE A 348 5.18 -10.76 11.76
N CYS A 349 4.26 -11.12 12.65
CA CYS A 349 4.40 -10.91 14.08
C CYS A 349 5.00 -12.16 14.75
N GLY A 350 5.86 -11.91 15.73
CA GLY A 350 6.14 -12.88 16.78
C GLY A 350 5.02 -12.91 17.81
N GLU A 351 5.31 -13.46 18.99
CA GLU A 351 4.32 -13.53 20.08
C GLU A 351 3.86 -12.12 20.51
N ASP A 352 4.78 -11.17 20.67
CA ASP A 352 4.50 -9.84 21.24
C ASP A 352 4.59 -8.69 20.26
N ILE A 353 5.36 -8.82 19.17
CA ILE A 353 5.78 -7.70 18.32
C ILE A 353 5.70 -8.05 16.85
N CYS A 354 5.12 -7.14 16.08
CA CYS A 354 5.10 -7.13 14.63
C CYS A 354 6.25 -6.28 14.12
N LEU A 355 7.39 -6.91 13.82
CA LEU A 355 8.63 -6.20 13.48
C LEU A 355 8.48 -5.32 12.24
N ILE A 356 8.96 -4.07 12.33
CA ILE A 356 9.06 -3.16 11.21
C ILE A 356 10.16 -3.59 10.22
N GLY A 357 11.14 -4.34 10.73
CA GLY A 357 12.24 -4.93 9.98
C GLY A 357 13.47 -5.20 10.83
N THR A 358 14.57 -5.53 10.18
CA THR A 358 15.89 -5.80 10.77
C THR A 358 16.89 -4.75 10.30
N ALA A 359 18.11 -4.79 10.81
CA ALA A 359 19.20 -3.92 10.37
C ALA A 359 19.54 -4.06 8.86
N ARG A 360 19.15 -5.16 8.22
CA ARG A 360 19.49 -5.46 6.83
C ARG A 360 18.29 -5.47 5.89
N GLN A 361 17.05 -5.50 6.41
CA GLN A 361 15.88 -5.68 5.57
C GLN A 361 14.64 -5.07 6.26
N ALA A 362 13.97 -4.18 5.57
CA ALA A 362 12.69 -3.65 6.01
C ALA A 362 11.56 -4.63 5.68
N VAL A 363 10.64 -4.84 6.62
CA VAL A 363 9.39 -5.57 6.39
C VAL A 363 8.33 -4.65 5.77
N TYR A 364 8.46 -3.36 6.01
CA TYR A 364 7.51 -2.34 5.55
C TYR A 364 8.24 -1.24 4.77
N ILE A 365 7.57 -0.70 3.75
CA ILE A 365 8.03 0.49 2.98
C ILE A 365 7.48 1.79 3.56
N ASP A 366 6.32 1.74 4.20
CA ASP A 366 5.68 2.81 4.95
C ASP A 366 4.91 2.21 6.14
N ARG A 367 4.02 2.98 6.79
CA ARG A 367 3.31 2.51 7.98
C ARG A 367 2.32 1.36 7.73
N ASN A 368 1.95 1.09 6.50
CA ASN A 368 0.89 0.13 6.19
C ASN A 368 1.19 -0.83 5.02
N HIS A 369 2.10 -0.48 4.13
CA HIS A 369 2.46 -1.35 3.01
C HIS A 369 3.69 -2.19 3.34
N LEU A 370 3.59 -3.48 3.07
CA LEU A 370 4.74 -4.38 3.16
C LEU A 370 5.72 -4.10 2.02
N SER A 371 7.00 -4.29 2.31
CA SER A 371 8.03 -4.44 1.28
C SER A 371 7.89 -5.78 0.56
N ASN A 372 8.51 -5.93 -0.62
CA ASN A 372 8.53 -7.20 -1.34
C ASN A 372 9.05 -8.36 -0.46
N PRO A 373 10.21 -8.24 0.22
CA PRO A 373 10.66 -9.31 1.11
C PRO A 373 9.77 -9.50 2.36
N GLY A 374 9.10 -8.45 2.83
CA GLY A 374 8.15 -8.56 3.94
C GLY A 374 6.88 -9.33 3.56
N ALA A 375 6.41 -9.16 2.33
CA ALA A 375 5.23 -9.85 1.80
C ALA A 375 5.52 -11.29 1.33
N ALA A 376 6.74 -11.59 0.89
CA ALA A 376 7.11 -12.84 0.22
C ALA A 376 6.77 -14.12 1.00
N PRO A 377 7.00 -14.22 2.33
CA PRO A 377 6.66 -15.42 3.09
C PRO A 377 5.16 -15.73 3.07
N VAL A 378 4.32 -14.71 3.23
CA VAL A 378 2.85 -14.82 3.20
C VAL A 378 2.37 -15.18 1.80
N ALA A 379 2.90 -14.51 0.78
CA ALA A 379 2.57 -14.77 -0.62
C ALA A 379 2.87 -16.22 -1.03
N ARG A 380 4.01 -16.77 -0.57
CA ARG A 380 4.38 -18.18 -0.83
C ARG A 380 3.41 -19.17 -0.18
N ILE A 381 3.02 -18.93 1.07
CA ILE A 381 2.04 -19.77 1.76
C ILE A 381 0.72 -19.75 1.00
N LEU A 382 0.25 -18.57 0.63
CA LEU A 382 -0.99 -18.40 -0.10
C LEU A 382 -0.94 -19.08 -1.46
N ALA A 383 0.15 -18.94 -2.21
CA ALA A 383 0.35 -19.61 -3.50
C ALA A 383 0.29 -21.13 -3.36
N ASN A 384 0.93 -21.70 -2.35
CA ASN A 384 0.91 -23.15 -2.08
C ASN A 384 -0.50 -23.65 -1.72
N GLN A 385 -1.23 -22.91 -0.87
CA GLN A 385 -2.62 -23.26 -0.52
C GLN A 385 -3.53 -23.25 -1.75
N ILE A 386 -3.40 -22.25 -2.60
CA ILE A 386 -4.17 -22.13 -3.85
C ILE A 386 -3.84 -23.29 -4.79
N ALA A 387 -2.58 -23.57 -5.01
CA ALA A 387 -2.14 -24.64 -5.89
C ALA A 387 -2.65 -26.02 -5.41
N ALA A 388 -2.56 -26.28 -4.11
CA ALA A 388 -3.06 -27.50 -3.50
C ALA A 388 -4.58 -27.66 -3.69
N ARG A 389 -5.34 -26.57 -3.45
CA ARG A 389 -6.81 -26.58 -3.65
C ARG A 389 -7.18 -26.82 -5.10
N LEU A 390 -6.55 -26.12 -6.04
CA LEU A 390 -6.83 -26.29 -7.46
C LEU A 390 -6.43 -27.67 -7.99
N ALA A 391 -5.45 -28.31 -7.39
CA ALA A 391 -5.09 -29.69 -7.68
C ALA A 391 -6.17 -30.68 -7.18
N ALA A 392 -6.67 -30.46 -5.95
CA ALA A 392 -7.73 -31.29 -5.36
C ALA A 392 -9.06 -31.18 -6.15
N ASP A 393 -9.48 -29.95 -6.49
CA ASP A 393 -10.70 -29.70 -7.25
C ASP A 393 -10.66 -30.40 -8.63
N ARG A 394 -9.49 -30.52 -9.26
CA ARG A 394 -9.32 -31.25 -10.51
C ARG A 394 -9.35 -32.77 -10.32
N TYR A 395 -8.73 -33.28 -9.28
CA TYR A 395 -8.76 -34.67 -8.95
C TYR A 395 -10.21 -35.14 -8.75
N ASP A 396 -11.02 -34.39 -8.02
CA ASP A 396 -12.44 -34.71 -7.79
C ASP A 396 -13.27 -34.59 -9.07
N ALA A 397 -12.97 -33.64 -9.94
CA ALA A 397 -13.65 -33.49 -11.24
C ALA A 397 -13.36 -34.65 -12.23
N HIS A 398 -12.21 -35.32 -12.10
CA HIS A 398 -11.80 -36.43 -12.94
C HIS A 398 -11.99 -37.78 -12.24
N ARG A 399 -12.53 -37.83 -11.03
CA ARG A 399 -12.83 -39.05 -10.32
C ARG A 399 -13.91 -39.81 -11.08
N PRO A 400 -13.67 -41.06 -11.51
CA PRO A 400 -14.70 -41.84 -12.18
C PRO A 400 -15.92 -41.96 -11.27
N VAL A 401 -17.09 -41.58 -11.79
CA VAL A 401 -18.36 -41.74 -11.07
C VAL A 401 -18.45 -43.20 -10.68
N ALA A 402 -18.45 -43.51 -9.40
CA ALA A 402 -18.63 -44.85 -8.90
C ALA A 402 -19.90 -45.41 -9.54
N CYS A 403 -19.77 -46.48 -10.32
CA CYS A 403 -20.87 -47.10 -11.01
C CYS A 403 -21.97 -47.49 -10.00
N ALA A 404 -23.08 -46.77 -10.01
CA ALA A 404 -24.25 -47.00 -9.13
C ALA A 404 -25.02 -48.27 -9.47
N SER A 405 -24.46 -49.16 -10.27
CA SER A 405 -25.06 -50.44 -10.61
C SER A 405 -24.02 -51.57 -10.45
N GLY A 406 -24.16 -52.37 -9.40
CA GLY A 406 -23.39 -53.55 -8.97
C GLY A 406 -22.78 -54.51 -10.00
N ARG A 407 -22.06 -54.00 -10.99
CA ARG A 407 -21.17 -54.77 -11.85
C ARG A 407 -19.73 -54.32 -11.60
N ASN A 408 -18.85 -55.28 -11.35
CA ASN A 408 -17.42 -55.13 -11.13
C ASN A 408 -16.79 -54.28 -12.22
N CYS A 409 -16.54 -53.00 -11.94
CA CYS A 409 -15.61 -52.18 -12.69
C CYS A 409 -14.20 -52.48 -12.15
N ALA A 410 -13.37 -53.14 -12.94
CA ALA A 410 -11.97 -53.37 -12.59
C ALA A 410 -11.26 -52.04 -12.37
N PRO A 411 -10.42 -51.89 -11.35
CA PRO A 411 -9.62 -50.68 -11.17
C PRO A 411 -8.64 -50.58 -12.35
N ASP A 412 -8.57 -49.36 -12.94
CA ASP A 412 -7.55 -49.06 -13.93
C ASP A 412 -6.16 -49.33 -13.37
N PRO A 413 -5.26 -49.92 -14.18
CA PRO A 413 -3.91 -50.23 -13.74
C PRO A 413 -3.20 -48.98 -13.29
N LYS A 414 -2.60 -49.01 -12.11
CA LYS A 414 -1.75 -47.93 -11.59
C LYS A 414 -0.75 -47.52 -12.67
N PRO A 415 -0.54 -46.20 -12.90
CA PRO A 415 0.47 -45.73 -13.85
C PRO A 415 1.84 -46.31 -13.47
N ASP A 416 2.51 -46.92 -14.43
CA ASP A 416 3.84 -47.51 -14.27
C ASP A 416 4.87 -46.38 -14.12
N PRO A 417 5.51 -46.22 -12.94
CA PRO A 417 6.44 -45.14 -12.70
C PRO A 417 7.71 -45.16 -13.57
N LYS A 418 7.86 -46.14 -14.46
CA LYS A 418 9.01 -46.29 -15.35
C LYS A 418 8.76 -45.78 -16.77
N LYS A 419 7.55 -45.34 -17.14
CA LYS A 419 7.24 -44.89 -18.50
C LYS A 419 7.25 -43.37 -18.69
N ASP A 420 7.24 -42.56 -17.63
CA ASP A 420 7.14 -41.12 -17.70
C ASP A 420 8.40 -40.36 -17.22
N ALA A 421 9.57 -40.98 -17.36
CA ALA A 421 10.84 -40.26 -17.18
C ALA A 421 11.22 -39.53 -18.50
N PRO A 422 11.39 -38.22 -18.50
CA PRO A 422 11.84 -37.48 -19.68
C PRO A 422 13.27 -37.92 -20.06
N ARG A 423 13.47 -38.11 -21.34
CA ARG A 423 14.80 -38.29 -21.97
C ARG A 423 15.52 -36.97 -22.08
#